data_42f43d914589ec6488614d087d21a4a7
#
_entry.id   42f43d914589ec6488614d087d21a4a7
#
_cell.length_a   1.000
_cell.length_b   1.000
_cell.length_c   1.000
_cell.angle_alpha   90.00
_cell.angle_beta   90.00
_cell.angle_gamma   90.00
#
_symmetry.space_group_name_H-M   'P 1'
#
loop_
_entity.id
_entity.type
_entity.pdbx_description
1 polymer ?
#
loop_
_entity_poly.entity_id
_entity_poly.type
_entity_poly.pdbx_seq_one_letter_code
_entity_poly.pdbx_strand_id
1 'polypeptide(L)'
;AASSDLETDMYGIAFAINDSGLEDSTVDKESVGVAIGSGIGGLPNIENTHSTYTKSGARRISPFFVPASIINMISGNLSIKYGYKGPNISIVTACTTGTHNIGESFRHIQHSYADVMICGGAEMASSPLGVGGFASARALSTRNDDPTKASRPWDIDRDGFVLGDGAGVVVLEELEHAKKRNAKIYAELKGYGA
;
A
#
# COMPACT_ATOMS: atom_id res chain seq x y z
N ALA A 1 -19.34 5.19 4.49
CA ALA A 1 -18.80 4.06 3.77
C ALA A 1 -17.39 4.42 3.33
N ALA A 2 -16.39 3.69 3.83
CA ALA A 2 -15.06 3.71 3.23
C ALA A 2 -15.22 3.35 1.74
N SER A 3 -14.42 3.94 0.87
CA SER A 3 -14.43 3.54 -0.54
C SER A 3 -14.04 2.06 -0.62
N SER A 4 -14.57 1.34 -1.61
CA SER A 4 -14.23 -0.06 -1.90
C SER A 4 -12.70 -0.30 -1.98
N ASP A 5 -11.96 0.73 -2.29
CA ASP A 5 -10.52 0.80 -2.45
C ASP A 5 -9.79 0.59 -1.11
N LEU A 6 -10.22 1.28 -0.05
CA LEU A 6 -9.71 1.10 1.32
C LEU A 6 -10.03 -0.30 1.87
N GLU A 7 -11.16 -0.89 1.49
CA GLU A 7 -11.51 -2.25 1.96
C GLU A 7 -10.56 -3.29 1.36
N THR A 8 -10.28 -3.26 0.07
CA THR A 8 -9.39 -4.23 -0.59
C THR A 8 -7.96 -4.12 -0.04
N ASP A 9 -7.44 -2.91 0.10
CA ASP A 9 -6.12 -2.65 0.67
C ASP A 9 -6.04 -3.10 2.14
N MET A 10 -7.11 -2.91 2.91
CA MET A 10 -7.18 -3.31 4.32
C MET A 10 -7.19 -4.82 4.53
N TYR A 11 -7.65 -5.65 3.57
CA TYR A 11 -7.60 -7.10 3.71
C TYR A 11 -6.17 -7.65 3.68
N GLY A 12 -5.33 -7.24 2.74
CA GLY A 12 -3.94 -7.65 2.66
C GLY A 12 -3.14 -7.26 3.90
N ILE A 13 -3.41 -6.06 4.42
CA ILE A 13 -2.76 -5.53 5.62
C ILE A 13 -3.23 -6.27 6.88
N ALA A 14 -4.54 -6.49 7.02
CA ALA A 14 -5.10 -7.23 8.14
C ALA A 14 -4.56 -8.68 8.18
N PHE A 15 -4.38 -9.30 7.00
CA PHE A 15 -3.78 -10.62 6.91
C PHE A 15 -2.34 -10.63 7.43
N ALA A 16 -1.50 -9.65 7.05
CA ALA A 16 -0.12 -9.56 7.52
C ALA A 16 -0.03 -9.33 9.04
N ILE A 17 -0.90 -8.47 9.59
CA ILE A 17 -0.95 -8.21 11.03
C ILE A 17 -1.38 -9.46 11.81
N ASN A 18 -2.41 -10.16 11.34
CA ASN A 18 -2.88 -11.40 11.94
C ASN A 18 -1.81 -12.50 11.89
N ASP A 19 -1.20 -12.74 10.72
CA ASP A 19 -0.17 -13.75 10.53
C ASP A 19 1.08 -13.48 11.40
N SER A 20 1.40 -12.20 11.63
CA SER A 20 2.49 -11.81 12.52
C SER A 20 2.20 -12.00 14.02
N GLY A 21 0.94 -12.22 14.39
CA GLY A 21 0.49 -12.30 15.79
C GLY A 21 0.59 -10.98 16.57
N LEU A 22 0.68 -9.84 15.89
CA LEU A 22 0.77 -8.52 16.55
C LEU A 22 -0.52 -8.14 17.27
N GLU A 23 -1.67 -8.51 16.74
CA GLU A 23 -2.97 -8.14 17.30
C GLU A 23 -3.20 -8.73 18.69
N ASP A 24 -2.77 -9.97 18.90
CA ASP A 24 -2.89 -10.72 20.17
C ASP A 24 -1.69 -10.51 21.12
N SER A 25 -0.71 -9.72 20.70
CA SER A 25 0.52 -9.51 21.44
C SER A 25 0.42 -8.37 22.46
N THR A 26 1.27 -8.43 23.48
CA THR A 26 1.46 -7.35 24.47
C THR A 26 2.51 -6.33 24.03
N VAL A 27 2.70 -6.16 22.73
CA VAL A 27 3.68 -5.24 22.15
C VAL A 27 3.33 -3.80 22.52
N ASP A 28 4.34 -3.02 22.90
CA ASP A 28 4.17 -1.59 23.13
C ASP A 28 3.80 -0.89 21.83
N LYS A 29 2.57 -0.40 21.77
CA LYS A 29 2.04 0.29 20.58
C LYS A 29 2.76 1.58 20.23
N GLU A 30 3.51 2.16 21.16
CA GLU A 30 4.33 3.35 20.91
C GLU A 30 5.58 3.02 20.09
N SER A 31 6.02 1.75 20.09
CA SER A 31 7.14 1.25 19.29
C SER A 31 6.72 0.58 17.97
N VAL A 32 5.42 0.57 17.65
CA VAL A 32 4.90 0.01 16.38
C VAL A 32 4.59 1.12 15.40
N GLY A 33 5.32 1.18 14.30
CA GLY A 33 5.12 2.14 13.22
C GLY A 33 4.45 1.53 11.99
N VAL A 34 4.03 2.40 11.07
CA VAL A 34 3.39 2.04 9.81
C VAL A 34 3.98 2.86 8.66
N ALA A 35 4.38 2.18 7.59
CA ALA A 35 4.94 2.78 6.39
C ALA A 35 4.38 2.09 5.14
N ILE A 36 3.21 2.53 4.68
CA ILE A 36 2.57 1.99 3.48
C ILE A 36 2.28 3.14 2.53
N GLY A 37 2.68 2.97 1.28
CA GLY A 37 2.49 3.96 0.23
C GLY A 37 1.68 3.44 -0.94
N SER A 38 1.30 4.35 -1.81
CA SER A 38 0.66 4.10 -3.09
C SER A 38 1.31 5.01 -4.13
N GLY A 39 1.39 4.57 -5.38
CA GLY A 39 1.99 5.37 -6.45
C GLY A 39 1.09 6.51 -6.92
N ILE A 40 -0.23 6.29 -6.95
CA ILE A 40 -1.23 7.24 -7.47
C ILE A 40 -2.21 7.68 -6.37
N GLY A 41 -2.51 6.80 -5.43
CA GLY A 41 -3.48 7.06 -4.35
C GLY A 41 -4.93 6.83 -4.79
N GLY A 42 -5.86 7.53 -4.15
CA GLY A 42 -7.30 7.31 -4.31
C GLY A 42 -7.88 7.79 -5.64
N LEU A 43 -7.29 7.38 -6.78
CA LEU A 43 -7.70 7.82 -8.11
C LEU A 43 -9.18 7.55 -8.41
N PRO A 44 -9.74 6.35 -8.14
CA PRO A 44 -11.18 6.12 -8.35
C PRO A 44 -12.07 7.08 -7.56
N ASN A 45 -11.70 7.39 -6.31
CA ASN A 45 -12.44 8.35 -5.50
C ASN A 45 -12.37 9.78 -6.07
N ILE A 46 -11.20 10.17 -6.60
CA ILE A 46 -11.02 11.46 -7.26
C ILE A 46 -11.92 11.55 -8.51
N GLU A 47 -11.93 10.52 -9.36
CA GLU A 47 -12.78 10.47 -10.56
C GLU A 47 -14.28 10.55 -10.23
N ASN A 48 -14.72 9.74 -9.28
CA ASN A 48 -16.11 9.69 -8.85
C ASN A 48 -16.56 11.02 -8.22
N THR A 49 -15.69 11.62 -7.41
CA THR A 49 -15.96 12.91 -6.79
C THR A 49 -15.99 14.03 -7.83
N HIS A 50 -15.09 14.03 -8.81
CA HIS A 50 -15.10 14.97 -9.93
C HIS A 50 -16.40 14.84 -10.74
N SER A 51 -16.83 13.62 -11.03
CA SER A 51 -18.10 13.36 -11.72
C SER A 51 -19.31 13.89 -10.93
N THR A 52 -19.31 13.72 -9.62
CA THR A 52 -20.34 14.23 -8.71
C THR A 52 -20.32 15.76 -8.69
N TYR A 53 -19.14 16.36 -8.59
CA TYR A 53 -18.97 17.82 -8.63
C TYR A 53 -19.53 18.42 -9.94
N THR A 54 -19.17 17.83 -11.07
CA THR A 54 -19.61 18.33 -12.38
C THR A 54 -21.13 18.25 -12.56
N LYS A 55 -21.76 17.19 -12.03
CA LYS A 55 -23.22 16.98 -12.15
C LYS A 55 -24.03 17.79 -11.14
N SER A 56 -23.52 17.96 -9.93
CA SER A 56 -24.34 18.37 -8.77
C SER A 56 -23.72 19.50 -7.92
N GLY A 57 -22.56 20.01 -8.31
CA GLY A 57 -21.86 21.12 -7.65
C GLY A 57 -21.12 20.75 -6.36
N ALA A 58 -20.35 21.69 -5.83
CA ALA A 58 -19.43 21.52 -4.72
C ALA A 58 -20.08 21.04 -3.43
N ARG A 59 -21.35 21.39 -3.18
CA ARG A 59 -22.07 20.97 -1.95
C ARG A 59 -22.33 19.48 -1.85
N ARG A 60 -22.10 18.73 -2.91
CA ARG A 60 -22.28 17.27 -2.96
C ARG A 60 -20.98 16.49 -2.77
N ILE A 61 -19.85 17.19 -2.67
CA ILE A 61 -18.57 16.55 -2.35
C ILE A 61 -18.64 16.03 -0.91
N SER A 62 -18.21 14.79 -0.72
CA SER A 62 -18.13 14.18 0.61
C SER A 62 -17.11 14.91 1.50
N PRO A 63 -17.40 15.17 2.79
CA PRO A 63 -16.41 15.71 3.72
C PRO A 63 -15.21 14.75 3.92
N PHE A 64 -15.36 13.48 3.57
CA PHE A 64 -14.30 12.48 3.61
C PHE A 64 -13.49 12.39 2.31
N PHE A 65 -13.75 13.25 1.32
CA PHE A 65 -13.03 13.21 0.03
C PHE A 65 -11.51 13.28 0.22
N VAL A 66 -11.03 14.24 0.98
CA VAL A 66 -9.58 14.41 1.21
C VAL A 66 -8.97 13.19 1.90
N PRO A 67 -9.43 12.78 3.11
CA PRO A 67 -8.82 11.64 3.79
C PRO A 67 -8.99 10.30 3.04
N ALA A 68 -9.97 10.18 2.14
CA ALA A 68 -10.13 8.99 1.31
C ALA A 68 -9.33 9.04 0.00
N SER A 69 -8.62 10.13 -0.29
CA SER A 69 -7.84 10.29 -1.53
C SER A 69 -6.34 10.36 -1.29
N ILE A 70 -5.89 10.89 -0.14
CA ILE A 70 -4.47 11.11 0.13
C ILE A 70 -3.77 9.81 0.55
N ILE A 71 -2.58 9.60 0.01
CA ILE A 71 -1.83 8.35 0.08
C ILE A 71 -1.47 7.95 1.52
N ASN A 72 -1.08 8.92 2.35
CA ASN A 72 -0.66 8.65 3.73
C ASN A 72 -1.80 8.13 4.64
N MET A 73 -3.05 8.19 4.19
CA MET A 73 -4.18 7.70 4.99
C MET A 73 -4.31 6.17 5.00
N ILE A 74 -3.58 5.44 4.17
CA ILE A 74 -3.43 3.99 4.35
C ILE A 74 -2.72 3.74 5.69
N SER A 75 -1.55 4.33 5.89
CA SER A 75 -0.83 4.26 7.17
C SER A 75 -1.62 4.89 8.33
N GLY A 76 -2.28 6.03 8.09
CA GLY A 76 -3.09 6.72 9.09
C GLY A 76 -4.27 5.88 9.60
N ASN A 77 -5.04 5.28 8.71
CA ASN A 77 -6.18 4.44 9.07
C ASN A 77 -5.77 3.19 9.86
N LEU A 78 -4.62 2.58 9.52
CA LEU A 78 -4.08 1.47 10.27
C LEU A 78 -3.70 1.86 11.69
N SER A 79 -2.98 2.96 11.86
CA SER A 79 -2.62 3.46 13.18
C SER A 79 -3.85 3.76 14.03
N ILE A 80 -4.90 4.36 13.43
CA ILE A 80 -6.16 4.61 14.13
C ILE A 80 -6.83 3.28 14.53
N LYS A 81 -6.93 2.33 13.60
CA LYS A 81 -7.63 1.06 13.81
C LYS A 81 -6.98 0.20 14.91
N TYR A 82 -5.67 0.07 14.89
CA TYR A 82 -4.92 -0.79 15.79
C TYR A 82 -4.32 -0.06 16.99
N GLY A 83 -4.37 1.26 16.99
CA GLY A 83 -3.82 2.12 18.04
C GLY A 83 -2.31 2.20 18.04
N TYR A 84 -1.65 2.00 16.88
CA TYR A 84 -0.21 2.11 16.74
C TYR A 84 0.22 3.57 16.75
N LYS A 85 1.28 3.90 17.48
CA LYS A 85 1.71 5.27 17.78
C LYS A 85 3.17 5.56 17.41
N GLY A 86 3.88 4.59 16.88
CA GLY A 86 5.24 4.74 16.35
C GLY A 86 5.24 5.57 15.06
N PRO A 87 6.37 5.62 14.32
CA PRO A 87 6.48 6.37 13.07
C PRO A 87 5.34 6.05 12.11
N ASN A 88 4.69 7.09 11.57
CA ASN A 88 3.61 6.94 10.59
C ASN A 88 3.96 7.74 9.35
N ILE A 89 4.40 7.05 8.31
CA ILE A 89 4.91 7.66 7.08
C ILE A 89 4.32 6.99 5.85
N SER A 90 4.48 7.64 4.71
CA SER A 90 4.11 7.09 3.41
C SER A 90 5.05 7.69 2.37
N ILE A 91 5.95 6.88 1.86
CA ILE A 91 6.87 7.26 0.80
C ILE A 91 6.24 6.92 -0.53
N VAL A 92 6.33 7.84 -1.49
CA VAL A 92 5.73 7.72 -2.82
C VAL A 92 6.80 7.85 -3.89
N THR A 93 7.07 6.74 -4.57
CA THR A 93 8.10 6.66 -5.61
C THR A 93 7.64 5.78 -6.78
N ALA A 94 6.39 5.97 -7.20
CA ALA A 94 5.75 5.21 -8.27
C ALA A 94 5.85 3.68 -8.03
N CYS A 95 6.32 2.91 -9.00
CA CYS A 95 6.43 1.43 -8.92
C CYS A 95 7.36 0.92 -7.81
N THR A 96 8.28 1.75 -7.32
CA THR A 96 9.20 1.42 -6.22
C THR A 96 8.68 1.81 -4.84
N THR A 97 7.48 2.34 -4.75
CA THR A 97 6.86 2.78 -3.49
C THR A 97 6.92 1.71 -2.39
N GLY A 98 6.52 0.48 -2.69
CA GLY A 98 6.57 -0.62 -1.72
C GLY A 98 8.00 -0.93 -1.26
N THR A 99 8.96 -0.98 -2.19
CA THR A 99 10.39 -1.22 -1.88
C THR A 99 10.94 -0.14 -0.96
N HIS A 100 10.67 1.14 -1.25
CA HIS A 100 11.15 2.25 -0.43
C HIS A 100 10.51 2.27 0.97
N ASN A 101 9.21 1.99 1.09
CA ASN A 101 8.57 1.89 2.40
C ASN A 101 9.16 0.75 3.24
N ILE A 102 9.48 -0.40 2.64
CA ILE A 102 10.15 -1.52 3.33
C ILE A 102 11.57 -1.12 3.74
N GLY A 103 12.33 -0.49 2.84
CA GLY A 103 13.71 -0.09 3.11
C GLY A 103 13.83 0.98 4.19
N GLU A 104 12.97 1.98 4.19
CA GLU A 104 12.96 3.00 5.24
C GLU A 104 12.45 2.43 6.58
N SER A 105 11.52 1.50 6.55
CA SER A 105 11.10 0.76 7.75
C SER A 105 12.25 -0.04 8.34
N PHE A 106 13.05 -0.70 7.52
CA PHE A 106 14.29 -1.36 7.95
C PHE A 106 15.23 -0.38 8.67
N ARG A 107 15.43 0.83 8.10
CA ARG A 107 16.25 1.87 8.73
C ARG A 107 15.66 2.37 10.05
N HIS A 108 14.34 2.52 10.15
CA HIS A 108 13.70 2.91 11.40
C HIS A 108 13.96 1.91 12.53
N ILE A 109 13.91 0.61 12.24
CA ILE A 109 14.24 -0.45 13.20
C ILE A 109 15.74 -0.44 13.50
N GLN A 110 16.59 -0.36 12.48
CA GLN A 110 18.05 -0.33 12.63
C GLN A 110 18.54 0.83 13.51
N HIS A 111 17.85 1.96 13.46
CA HIS A 111 18.16 3.14 14.27
C HIS A 111 17.35 3.24 15.57
N SER A 112 16.61 2.19 15.93
CA SER A 112 15.80 2.12 17.16
C SER A 112 14.72 3.21 17.27
N TYR A 113 14.17 3.65 16.13
CA TYR A 113 13.00 4.54 16.11
C TYR A 113 11.68 3.76 16.28
N ALA A 114 11.70 2.46 16.02
CA ALA A 114 10.60 1.55 16.23
C ALA A 114 11.15 0.13 16.44
N ASP A 115 10.43 -0.71 17.18
CA ASP A 115 10.73 -2.14 17.29
C ASP A 115 10.02 -2.94 16.19
N VAL A 116 8.88 -2.43 15.72
CA VAL A 116 8.06 -3.07 14.70
C VAL A 116 7.62 -2.04 13.65
N MET A 117 7.69 -2.40 12.39
CA MET A 117 7.18 -1.60 11.27
C MET A 117 6.30 -2.45 10.36
N ILE A 118 5.06 -2.02 10.15
CA ILE A 118 4.15 -2.58 9.14
C ILE A 118 4.37 -1.78 7.87
N CYS A 119 4.86 -2.42 6.81
CA CYS A 119 5.33 -1.68 5.64
C CYS A 119 5.06 -2.38 4.31
N GLY A 120 5.00 -1.59 3.25
CA GLY A 120 4.72 -2.09 1.91
C GLY A 120 4.11 -1.06 0.99
N GLY A 121 3.29 -1.53 0.07
CA GLY A 121 2.57 -0.71 -0.88
C GLY A 121 1.21 -1.29 -1.21
N ALA A 122 0.28 -0.41 -1.60
CA ALA A 122 -1.05 -0.77 -2.07
C ALA A 122 -1.44 0.17 -3.22
N GLU A 123 -2.08 -0.36 -4.23
CA GLU A 123 -2.51 0.42 -5.40
C GLU A 123 -3.81 -0.12 -5.98
N MET A 124 -4.75 0.77 -6.26
CA MET A 124 -5.94 0.49 -7.03
C MET A 124 -6.13 1.58 -8.10
N ALA A 125 -5.48 1.38 -9.24
CA ALA A 125 -5.45 2.33 -10.34
C ALA A 125 -6.18 1.84 -11.59
N SER A 126 -6.93 0.73 -11.53
CA SER A 126 -7.73 0.19 -12.63
C SER A 126 -9.03 0.98 -12.85
N SER A 127 -8.90 2.28 -12.96
CA SER A 127 -9.96 3.25 -13.22
C SER A 127 -9.87 3.79 -14.66
N PRO A 128 -10.91 4.46 -15.17
CA PRO A 128 -10.87 5.09 -16.52
C PRO A 128 -9.66 5.98 -16.75
N LEU A 129 -9.28 6.84 -15.81
CA LEU A 129 -8.08 7.68 -15.95
C LEU A 129 -6.79 6.88 -15.80
N GLY A 130 -6.74 5.91 -14.91
CA GLY A 130 -5.56 5.04 -14.73
C GLY A 130 -5.29 4.24 -16.00
N VAL A 131 -6.28 3.49 -16.48
CA VAL A 131 -6.16 2.71 -17.72
C VAL A 131 -5.93 3.63 -18.92
N GLY A 132 -6.71 4.70 -19.05
CA GLY A 132 -6.59 5.65 -20.16
C GLY A 132 -5.23 6.35 -20.19
N GLY A 133 -4.70 6.73 -19.05
CA GLY A 133 -3.38 7.37 -18.93
C GLY A 133 -2.25 6.48 -19.39
N PHE A 134 -2.20 5.24 -18.91
CA PHE A 134 -1.18 4.27 -19.33
C PHE A 134 -1.37 3.82 -20.77
N ALA A 135 -2.61 3.68 -21.26
CA ALA A 135 -2.88 3.37 -22.65
C ALA A 135 -2.42 4.51 -23.59
N SER A 136 -2.67 5.76 -23.21
CA SER A 136 -2.21 6.95 -23.96
C SER A 136 -0.67 7.01 -24.03
N ALA A 137 -0.01 6.60 -22.98
CA ALA A 137 1.45 6.48 -22.93
C ALA A 137 1.99 5.25 -23.72
N ARG A 138 1.12 4.42 -24.28
CA ARG A 138 1.44 3.16 -24.96
C ARG A 138 2.24 2.18 -24.08
N ALA A 139 1.92 2.17 -22.80
CA ALA A 139 2.61 1.33 -21.80
C ALA A 139 1.89 0.00 -21.55
N LEU A 140 0.60 -0.12 -21.92
CA LEU A 140 -0.19 -1.32 -21.73
C LEU A 140 -0.07 -2.29 -22.89
N SER A 141 -0.09 -3.59 -22.58
CA SER A 141 -0.28 -4.64 -23.59
C SER A 141 -1.62 -4.45 -24.31
N THR A 142 -1.62 -4.68 -25.62
CA THR A 142 -2.82 -4.66 -26.47
C THR A 142 -3.33 -6.05 -26.84
N ARG A 143 -2.78 -7.09 -26.21
CA ARG A 143 -3.14 -8.49 -26.47
C ARG A 143 -4.49 -8.88 -25.88
N ASN A 144 -5.57 -8.35 -26.48
CA ASN A 144 -6.95 -8.62 -26.07
C ASN A 144 -7.53 -9.91 -26.68
N ASP A 145 -6.87 -10.47 -27.69
CA ASP A 145 -7.18 -11.75 -28.32
C ASP A 145 -6.79 -12.96 -27.43
N ASP A 146 -5.76 -12.81 -26.58
CA ASP A 146 -5.34 -13.83 -25.61
C ASP A 146 -4.92 -13.16 -24.27
N PRO A 147 -5.87 -12.62 -23.50
CA PRO A 147 -5.57 -11.82 -22.30
C PRO A 147 -4.87 -12.61 -21.20
N THR A 148 -5.07 -13.93 -21.16
CA THR A 148 -4.41 -14.82 -20.17
C THR A 148 -2.91 -14.90 -20.35
N LYS A 149 -2.40 -14.55 -21.54
CA LYS A 149 -0.98 -14.51 -21.88
C LYS A 149 -0.45 -13.10 -22.16
N ALA A 150 -1.20 -12.06 -21.82
CA ALA A 150 -0.79 -10.69 -22.04
C ALA A 150 0.37 -10.28 -21.11
N SER A 151 0.31 -10.64 -19.83
CA SER A 151 1.39 -10.38 -18.88
C SER A 151 2.52 -11.40 -19.07
N ARG A 152 3.64 -10.93 -19.62
CA ARG A 152 4.82 -11.77 -19.95
C ARG A 152 6.12 -10.96 -19.88
N PRO A 153 6.55 -10.55 -18.68
CA PRO A 153 7.61 -9.57 -18.50
C PRO A 153 8.99 -10.01 -19.01
N TRP A 154 9.23 -11.32 -19.17
CA TRP A 154 10.52 -11.87 -19.62
C TRP A 154 10.52 -12.30 -21.09
N ASP A 155 9.37 -12.21 -21.76
CA ASP A 155 9.21 -12.62 -23.14
C ASP A 155 9.81 -11.59 -24.11
N ILE A 156 10.42 -12.04 -25.21
CA ILE A 156 10.97 -11.16 -26.24
C ILE A 156 9.85 -10.39 -26.96
N ASP A 157 8.66 -11.00 -27.10
CA ASP A 157 7.50 -10.44 -27.77
C ASP A 157 6.53 -9.73 -26.82
N ARG A 158 6.99 -9.33 -25.62
CA ARG A 158 6.19 -8.51 -24.71
C ARG A 158 5.87 -7.16 -25.34
N ASP A 159 4.65 -6.69 -25.19
CA ASP A 159 4.13 -5.46 -25.80
C ASP A 159 3.64 -4.40 -24.80
N GLY A 160 3.86 -4.60 -23.53
CA GLY A 160 3.43 -3.71 -22.47
C GLY A 160 3.06 -4.48 -21.20
N PHE A 161 2.68 -3.75 -20.16
CA PHE A 161 2.22 -4.38 -18.93
C PHE A 161 0.68 -4.51 -18.88
N VAL A 162 0.19 -5.33 -17.97
CA VAL A 162 -1.23 -5.43 -17.62
C VAL A 162 -1.41 -4.72 -16.29
N LEU A 163 -2.29 -3.73 -16.24
CA LEU A 163 -2.59 -2.99 -15.02
C LEU A 163 -3.27 -3.93 -14.02
N GLY A 164 -2.75 -3.98 -12.80
CA GLY A 164 -3.30 -4.78 -11.72
C GLY A 164 -3.48 -3.94 -10.46
N ASP A 165 -4.48 -4.30 -9.66
CA ASP A 165 -4.72 -3.74 -8.34
C ASP A 165 -4.25 -4.73 -7.28
N GLY A 166 -3.78 -4.24 -6.14
CA GLY A 166 -3.36 -5.11 -5.05
C GLY A 166 -2.62 -4.41 -3.93
N ALA A 167 -2.37 -5.17 -2.86
CA ALA A 167 -1.57 -4.74 -1.73
C ALA A 167 -0.54 -5.81 -1.36
N GLY A 168 0.69 -5.39 -1.12
CA GLY A 168 1.78 -6.22 -0.62
C GLY A 168 2.36 -5.61 0.66
N VAL A 169 2.18 -6.30 1.78
CA VAL A 169 2.58 -5.80 3.09
C VAL A 169 3.36 -6.85 3.85
N VAL A 170 4.41 -6.41 4.51
CA VAL A 170 5.23 -7.21 5.42
C VAL A 170 5.32 -6.54 6.79
N VAL A 171 5.54 -7.33 7.81
CA VAL A 171 5.86 -6.85 9.15
C VAL A 171 7.35 -7.07 9.38
N LEU A 172 8.08 -5.98 9.54
CA LEU A 172 9.47 -6.01 9.99
C LEU A 172 9.52 -5.83 11.50
N GLU A 173 10.40 -6.56 12.15
CA GLU A 173 10.51 -6.52 13.60
C GLU A 173 11.98 -6.72 14.00
N GLU A 174 12.40 -6.06 15.06
CA GLU A 174 13.72 -6.26 15.65
C GLU A 174 13.85 -7.72 16.12
N LEU A 175 14.98 -8.34 15.84
CA LEU A 175 15.15 -9.80 15.98
C LEU A 175 14.95 -10.30 17.41
N GLU A 176 15.54 -9.64 18.39
CA GLU A 176 15.41 -10.08 19.79
C GLU A 176 14.02 -9.77 20.36
N HIS A 177 13.39 -8.69 19.89
CA HIS A 177 11.99 -8.40 20.18
C HIS A 177 11.07 -9.50 19.63
N ALA A 178 11.25 -9.93 18.39
CA ALA A 178 10.50 -11.01 17.75
C ALA A 178 10.67 -12.35 18.49
N LYS A 179 11.92 -12.70 18.86
CA LYS A 179 12.23 -13.92 19.63
C LYS A 179 11.57 -13.90 21.01
N LYS A 180 11.61 -12.76 21.71
CA LYS A 180 11.05 -12.61 23.06
C LYS A 180 9.55 -12.91 23.11
N ARG A 181 8.81 -12.56 22.07
CA ARG A 181 7.37 -12.85 21.95
C ARG A 181 7.04 -14.14 21.19
N ASN A 182 8.07 -14.94 20.81
CA ASN A 182 7.96 -16.16 20.01
C ASN A 182 7.26 -15.92 18.66
N ALA A 183 7.56 -14.81 18.00
CA ALA A 183 7.02 -14.50 16.70
C ALA A 183 7.45 -15.52 15.64
N LYS A 184 6.60 -15.77 14.65
CA LYS A 184 6.93 -16.55 13.47
C LYS A 184 7.86 -15.74 12.57
N ILE A 185 9.11 -16.18 12.43
CA ILE A 185 10.11 -15.51 11.61
C ILE A 185 10.24 -16.26 10.28
N TYR A 186 10.00 -15.57 9.15
CA TYR A 186 10.14 -16.12 7.81
C TYR A 186 11.55 -15.96 7.25
N ALA A 187 12.14 -14.78 7.46
CA ALA A 187 13.45 -14.44 6.91
C ALA A 187 14.06 -13.27 7.69
N GLU A 188 15.33 -13.03 7.48
CA GLU A 188 16.05 -11.86 7.96
C GLU A 188 16.32 -10.91 6.79
N LEU A 189 15.90 -9.63 6.91
CA LEU A 189 16.23 -8.60 5.96
C LEU A 189 17.65 -8.09 6.24
N LYS A 190 18.60 -8.36 5.33
CA LYS A 190 20.03 -8.08 5.51
C LYS A 190 20.46 -6.73 4.97
N GLY A 191 19.72 -6.14 4.06
CA GLY A 191 20.12 -4.90 3.44
C GLY A 191 19.06 -4.32 2.52
N TYR A 192 19.27 -3.07 2.16
CA TYR A 192 18.41 -2.28 1.31
C TYR A 192 19.26 -1.35 0.46
N GLY A 193 18.94 -1.25 -0.82
CA GLY A 193 19.51 -0.29 -1.76
C GLY A 193 18.41 0.45 -2.50
N ALA A 194 18.56 1.77 -2.68
CA ALA A 194 17.64 2.66 -3.38
C ALA A 194 18.34 3.32 -4.58
#